data_274bf0a22b4c3ff692dc2633bd96ee80
#
_entry.id   274bf0a22b4c3ff692dc2633bd96ee80
#
_cell.length_a   1.000
_cell.length_b   1.000
_cell.length_c   1.000
_cell.angle_alpha   90.00
_cell.angle_beta   90.00
_cell.angle_gamma   90.00
#
_symmetry.space_group_name_H-M   'P 1'
#
loop_
_entity.id
_entity.type
_entity.pdbx_description
1 polymer ?
#
loop_
_entity_poly.entity_id
_entity_poly.type
_entity_poly.pdbx_seq_one_letter_code
_entity_poly.pdbx_strand_id
1 'polypeptide(L)'
;PLFAYSGVPQLMYGIGAELHYKNWTLNVLLKGTGRNKFLYGGSDGNKFDGYIPFNQGDKGNVMDIAYNQANRWISAEYSGDPVTENPNARFPRLYYGKSQNNTKPSTFWMGDARYLRLQELSLNYALKVPVLQRVLGVQSMNIQVMCENLAVWDSVKLFDPEQANACGQAYPLPARYSLQLYLNF
;
A
#
# COMPACT_ATOMS: atom_id res chain seq x y z
N PRO A 1 20.11 21.69 2.63
CA PRO A 1 20.27 20.63 1.65
C PRO A 1 18.96 20.51 0.88
N LEU A 2 19.05 20.56 -0.45
CA LEU A 2 17.92 20.31 -1.34
C LEU A 2 17.61 18.81 -1.30
N PHE A 3 16.42 18.45 -0.88
CA PHE A 3 15.94 17.08 -1.03
C PHE A 3 15.49 16.90 -2.47
N ALA A 4 16.14 16.03 -3.19
CA ALA A 4 15.59 15.52 -4.44
C ALA A 4 14.60 14.40 -4.08
N TYR A 5 13.34 14.75 -3.87
CA TYR A 5 12.28 13.77 -3.84
C TYR A 5 11.32 14.03 -5.00
N SER A 6 10.93 12.96 -5.66
CA SER A 6 9.91 13.01 -6.69
C SER A 6 8.68 12.32 -6.14
N GLY A 7 7.54 13.01 -6.09
CA GLY A 7 6.25 12.40 -5.77
C GLY A 7 5.76 11.42 -6.84
N VAL A 8 6.54 11.22 -7.90
CA VAL A 8 6.26 10.29 -9.00
C VAL A 8 7.35 9.21 -9.01
N PRO A 9 6.98 7.92 -9.13
CA PRO A 9 7.95 6.84 -9.27
C PRO A 9 8.88 7.06 -10.47
N GLN A 10 10.18 6.92 -10.27
CA GLN A 10 11.15 7.01 -11.36
C GLN A 10 11.28 5.70 -12.14
N LEU A 11 10.84 4.59 -11.56
CA LEU A 11 10.83 3.28 -12.18
C LEU A 11 9.47 2.64 -11.93
N MET A 12 8.81 2.20 -12.99
CA MET A 12 7.60 1.39 -12.95
C MET A 12 7.86 0.11 -13.75
N TYR A 13 7.41 -1.02 -13.23
CA TYR A 13 7.59 -2.30 -13.90
C TYR A 13 6.38 -3.20 -13.72
N GLY A 14 6.18 -4.07 -14.73
CA GLY A 14 5.21 -5.15 -14.70
C GLY A 14 5.82 -6.42 -15.25
N ILE A 15 5.52 -7.55 -14.63
CA ILE A 15 5.96 -8.88 -15.05
C ILE A 15 4.73 -9.77 -15.06
N GLY A 16 4.40 -10.30 -16.24
CA GLY A 16 3.32 -11.26 -16.43
C GLY A 16 3.85 -12.63 -16.83
N ALA A 17 3.17 -13.68 -16.39
CA ALA A 17 3.40 -15.04 -16.82
C ALA A 17 2.06 -15.74 -17.05
N GLU A 18 2.01 -16.52 -18.12
CA GLU A 18 0.90 -17.39 -18.44
C GLU A 18 1.40 -18.83 -18.57
N LEU A 19 0.78 -19.74 -17.85
CA LEU A 19 1.13 -21.16 -17.84
C LEU A 19 -0.06 -21.99 -18.29
N HIS A 20 0.16 -22.80 -19.31
CA HIS A 20 -0.84 -23.72 -19.82
C HIS A 20 -0.48 -25.15 -19.47
N TYR A 21 -1.45 -25.87 -18.91
CA TYR A 21 -1.35 -27.31 -18.69
C TYR A 21 -2.68 -27.98 -18.99
N LYS A 22 -2.74 -28.73 -20.06
CA LYS A 22 -4.00 -29.38 -20.56
C LYS A 22 -5.12 -28.34 -20.73
N ASN A 23 -6.17 -28.44 -19.91
CA ASN A 23 -7.32 -27.54 -19.93
C ASN A 23 -7.18 -26.36 -18.93
N TRP A 24 -6.06 -26.29 -18.22
CA TRP A 24 -5.82 -25.25 -17.24
C TRP A 24 -4.96 -24.14 -17.81
N THR A 25 -5.32 -22.91 -17.52
CA THR A 25 -4.50 -21.72 -17.78
C THR A 25 -4.39 -20.93 -16.50
N LEU A 26 -3.17 -20.72 -16.05
CA LEU A 26 -2.82 -19.88 -14.90
C LEU A 26 -2.17 -18.59 -15.41
N ASN A 27 -2.75 -17.43 -15.03
CA ASN A 27 -2.15 -16.14 -15.30
C ASN A 27 -1.73 -15.49 -13.99
N VAL A 28 -0.56 -14.91 -14.00
CA VAL A 28 0.02 -14.14 -12.88
C VAL A 28 0.52 -12.82 -13.41
N LEU A 29 0.10 -11.72 -12.79
CA LEU A 29 0.58 -10.38 -13.09
C LEU A 29 1.12 -9.74 -11.82
N LEU A 30 2.40 -9.40 -11.84
CA LEU A 30 3.06 -8.60 -10.83
C LEU A 30 3.29 -7.19 -11.35
N LYS A 31 3.03 -6.17 -10.54
CA LYS A 31 3.41 -4.78 -10.83
C LYS A 31 4.17 -4.19 -9.66
N GLY A 32 4.98 -3.20 -9.93
CA GLY A 32 5.69 -2.52 -8.85
C GLY A 32 6.34 -1.22 -9.27
N THR A 33 6.87 -0.54 -8.29
CA THR A 33 7.63 0.69 -8.48
C THR A 33 8.98 0.63 -7.78
N GLY A 34 9.96 1.30 -8.36
CA GLY A 34 11.27 1.52 -7.75
C GLY A 34 11.62 3.00 -7.71
N ARG A 35 12.59 3.34 -6.88
CA ARG A 35 13.06 4.74 -6.72
C ARG A 35 11.91 5.72 -6.48
N ASN A 36 11.01 5.35 -5.60
CA ASN A 36 9.85 6.16 -5.23
C ASN A 36 10.02 6.63 -3.78
N LYS A 37 10.14 7.93 -3.60
CA LYS A 37 10.24 8.57 -2.29
C LYS A 37 9.06 9.50 -2.09
N PHE A 38 8.58 9.59 -0.86
CA PHE A 38 7.50 10.48 -0.48
C PHE A 38 7.77 11.12 0.88
N LEU A 39 7.05 12.17 1.22
CA LEU A 39 7.09 12.78 2.55
C LEU A 39 5.84 12.35 3.33
N TYR A 40 6.05 11.82 4.52
CA TYR A 40 4.96 11.60 5.46
C TYR A 40 4.38 12.95 5.89
N GLY A 41 3.12 13.18 5.66
CA GLY A 41 2.49 14.43 6.02
C GLY A 41 1.91 15.21 4.84
N GLY A 42 2.25 14.78 3.63
CA GLY A 42 1.79 15.42 2.41
C GLY A 42 2.33 16.84 2.22
N SER A 43 2.20 17.36 1.03
CA SER A 43 2.33 18.78 0.81
C SER A 43 1.07 19.24 0.10
N ASP A 44 0.26 20.00 0.79
CA ASP A 44 -0.83 20.73 0.19
C ASP A 44 -0.26 22.05 -0.36
N GLY A 45 0.38 21.92 -1.54
CA GLY A 45 0.98 23.05 -2.27
C GLY A 45 2.13 23.75 -1.56
N ASN A 46 1.94 24.39 -0.45
CA ASN A 46 2.94 25.15 0.30
C ASN A 46 2.97 24.85 1.80
N LYS A 47 2.17 23.90 2.27
CA LYS A 47 2.08 23.60 3.70
C LYS A 47 2.46 22.13 3.93
N PHE A 48 3.61 21.92 4.49
CA PHE A 48 3.96 20.66 5.10
C PHE A 48 3.55 20.70 6.56
N ASP A 49 2.57 19.93 6.93
CA ASP A 49 2.05 19.89 8.31
C ASP A 49 2.63 18.74 9.15
N GLY A 50 3.75 18.19 8.71
CA GLY A 50 4.39 17.06 9.36
C GLY A 50 3.68 15.74 9.06
N TYR A 51 4.05 14.71 9.80
CA TYR A 51 3.47 13.39 9.65
C TYR A 51 2.00 13.38 10.12
N ILE A 52 1.13 12.72 9.37
CA ILE A 52 -0.32 12.67 9.63
C ILE A 52 -0.69 12.40 11.09
N PRO A 53 -0.06 11.45 11.82
CA PRO A 53 -0.37 11.23 13.22
C PRO A 53 -0.23 12.47 14.10
N PHE A 54 0.62 13.43 13.71
CA PHE A 54 0.85 14.66 14.45
C PHE A 54 0.06 15.85 13.91
N ASN A 55 -0.38 15.78 12.67
CA ASN A 55 -1.21 16.80 12.06
C ASN A 55 -2.55 17.00 12.79
N GLN A 56 -3.06 15.93 13.39
CA GLN A 56 -4.30 15.96 14.17
C GLN A 56 -4.05 16.17 15.66
N GLY A 57 -2.81 16.32 16.09
CA GLY A 57 -2.46 16.49 17.50
C GLY A 57 -3.05 17.76 18.12
N ASP A 58 -3.17 18.84 17.36
CA ASP A 58 -3.84 20.08 17.78
C ASP A 58 -5.34 19.91 18.02
N LYS A 59 -5.94 18.84 17.50
CA LYS A 59 -7.34 18.48 17.68
C LYS A 59 -7.53 17.32 18.68
N GLY A 60 -6.45 16.85 19.28
CA GLY A 60 -6.45 15.71 20.20
C GLY A 60 -6.52 14.34 19.56
N ASN A 61 -6.52 14.26 18.22
CA ASN A 61 -6.56 13.00 17.49
C ASN A 61 -5.16 12.60 17.03
N VAL A 62 -4.75 11.36 17.34
CA VAL A 62 -3.50 10.76 16.86
C VAL A 62 -3.76 9.32 16.43
N MET A 63 -2.97 8.82 15.48
CA MET A 63 -3.02 7.42 15.10
C MET A 63 -2.46 6.55 16.22
N ASP A 64 -3.01 5.35 16.38
CA ASP A 64 -2.59 4.38 17.40
C ASP A 64 -1.09 4.08 17.36
N ILE A 65 -0.53 3.95 16.16
CA ILE A 65 0.92 3.73 15.99
C ILE A 65 1.78 4.84 16.59
N ALA A 66 1.31 6.09 16.59
CA ALA A 66 2.01 7.23 17.18
C ALA A 66 1.67 7.39 18.67
N TYR A 67 0.50 6.92 19.10
CA TYR A 67 0.11 6.90 20.49
C TYR A 67 0.92 5.87 21.29
N ASN A 68 1.30 4.76 20.69
CA ASN A 68 2.10 3.74 21.34
C ASN A 68 3.43 4.31 21.82
N GLN A 69 3.68 4.25 23.12
CA GLN A 69 4.86 4.82 23.78
C GLN A 69 6.19 4.21 23.27
N ALA A 70 6.18 2.94 22.92
CA ALA A 70 7.37 2.27 22.35
C ALA A 70 7.82 2.84 21.01
N ASN A 71 6.92 3.50 20.28
CA ASN A 71 7.21 4.11 18.98
C ASN A 71 7.60 5.60 19.05
N ARG A 72 7.56 6.19 20.24
CA ARG A 72 7.82 7.61 20.45
C ARG A 72 9.06 7.84 21.29
N TRP A 73 9.85 8.81 20.91
CA TRP A 73 10.91 9.32 21.77
C TRP A 73 10.33 10.34 22.77
N ILE A 74 10.64 10.17 24.03
CA ILE A 74 10.27 11.10 25.10
C ILE A 74 11.52 11.30 25.98
N SER A 75 11.86 12.55 26.31
CA SER A 75 12.98 12.78 27.22
C SER A 75 12.68 12.26 28.62
N ALA A 76 13.70 11.76 29.31
CA ALA A 76 13.60 11.28 30.69
C ALA A 76 13.08 12.37 31.64
N GLU A 77 13.40 13.63 31.38
CA GLU A 77 12.89 14.77 32.13
C GLU A 77 11.36 14.86 32.12
N TYR A 78 10.75 14.53 30.98
CA TYR A 78 9.27 14.57 30.85
C TYR A 78 8.57 13.32 31.33
N SER A 79 9.15 12.17 31.10
CA SER A 79 8.52 10.89 31.43
C SER A 79 8.84 10.44 32.86
N GLY A 80 9.95 10.91 33.42
CA GLY A 80 10.52 10.37 34.65
C GLY A 80 11.23 9.01 34.47
N ASP A 81 11.34 8.51 33.24
CA ASP A 81 11.89 7.19 32.93
C ASP A 81 12.90 7.29 31.79
N PRO A 82 14.20 6.97 32.04
CA PRO A 82 15.23 7.02 30.99
C PRO A 82 14.99 6.05 29.82
N VAL A 83 14.22 4.99 30.03
CA VAL A 83 13.91 3.99 28.98
C VAL A 83 13.12 4.61 27.82
N THR A 84 12.40 5.70 28.07
CA THR A 84 11.63 6.40 27.02
C THR A 84 12.50 7.21 26.06
N GLU A 85 13.77 7.44 26.36
CA GLU A 85 14.75 8.05 25.47
C GLU A 85 15.25 7.02 24.42
N ASN A 86 14.33 6.43 23.69
CA ASN A 86 14.64 5.44 22.68
C ASN A 86 15.17 6.12 21.40
N PRO A 87 16.48 6.00 21.09
CA PRO A 87 17.05 6.60 19.88
C PRO A 87 16.53 5.98 18.58
N ASN A 88 15.94 4.79 18.65
CA ASN A 88 15.34 4.09 17.52
C ASN A 88 13.82 4.31 17.42
N ALA A 89 13.25 5.19 18.24
CA ALA A 89 11.84 5.51 18.16
C ALA A 89 11.49 6.09 16.77
N ARG A 90 10.41 5.60 16.22
CA ARG A 90 9.95 6.00 14.88
C ARG A 90 9.43 7.44 14.84
N PHE A 91 8.90 7.93 15.97
CA PHE A 91 8.23 9.22 16.06
C PHE A 91 8.88 10.10 17.16
N PRO A 92 8.86 11.42 16.97
CA PRO A 92 9.19 12.34 18.05
C PRO A 92 8.09 12.36 19.10
N ARG A 93 8.33 13.09 20.18
CA ARG A 93 7.35 13.30 21.25
C ARG A 93 6.07 13.91 20.71
N LEU A 94 4.93 13.42 21.19
CA LEU A 94 3.64 14.05 20.93
C LEU A 94 3.55 15.41 21.69
N TYR A 95 2.92 16.37 21.04
CA TYR A 95 2.62 17.66 21.60
C TYR A 95 1.13 17.92 21.46
N TYR A 96 0.60 18.69 22.38
CA TYR A 96 -0.65 19.40 22.12
C TYR A 96 -0.34 20.61 21.26
N GLY A 97 -0.92 20.70 20.09
CA GLY A 97 -0.57 21.68 19.08
C GLY A 97 0.60 21.26 18.17
N LYS A 98 1.06 22.16 17.34
CA LYS A 98 2.12 21.87 16.36
C LYS A 98 3.50 22.25 16.89
N SER A 99 4.43 21.32 16.87
CA SER A 99 5.84 21.63 17.06
C SER A 99 6.41 22.15 15.73
N GLN A 100 6.72 23.45 15.66
CA GLN A 100 7.24 24.07 14.45
C GLN A 100 8.53 23.42 13.91
N ASN A 101 9.35 22.85 14.77
CA ASN A 101 10.58 22.19 14.35
C ASN A 101 10.32 20.76 13.85
N ASN A 102 9.52 19.98 14.55
CA ASN A 102 9.27 18.57 14.22
C ASN A 102 8.37 18.39 13.00
N THR A 103 7.64 19.42 12.60
CA THR A 103 6.73 19.39 11.44
C THR A 103 7.34 19.95 10.16
N LYS A 104 8.63 20.34 10.17
CA LYS A 104 9.30 20.81 8.96
C LYS A 104 9.69 19.66 8.04
N PRO A 105 9.61 19.86 6.70
CA PRO A 105 10.12 18.89 5.74
C PRO A 105 11.56 18.53 6.03
N SER A 106 11.83 17.26 6.20
CA SER A 106 13.17 16.77 6.50
C SER A 106 13.34 15.33 6.01
N THR A 107 14.57 14.85 5.97
CA THR A 107 14.85 13.44 5.67
C THR A 107 14.25 12.48 6.69
N PHE A 108 13.99 12.95 7.90
CA PHE A 108 13.28 12.18 8.93
C PHE A 108 11.86 11.76 8.48
N TRP A 109 11.18 12.66 7.78
CA TRP A 109 9.83 12.41 7.25
C TRP A 109 9.80 11.81 5.84
N MET A 110 10.98 11.50 5.27
CA MET A 110 11.05 10.89 3.95
C MET A 110 10.88 9.38 4.05
N GLY A 111 9.86 8.86 3.40
CA GLY A 111 9.58 7.44 3.28
C GLY A 111 9.98 6.86 1.93
N ASP A 112 10.05 5.55 1.86
CA ASP A 112 10.26 4.78 0.65
C ASP A 112 8.95 4.12 0.26
N ALA A 113 8.43 4.49 -0.92
CA ALA A 113 7.17 3.96 -1.47
C ALA A 113 7.40 2.89 -2.54
N ARG A 114 8.56 2.24 -2.56
CA ARG A 114 8.78 1.06 -3.42
C ARG A 114 7.85 -0.07 -3.00
N TYR A 115 7.29 -0.73 -3.96
CA TYR A 115 6.47 -1.90 -3.72
C TYR A 115 6.53 -2.91 -4.86
N LEU A 116 6.14 -4.13 -4.55
CA LEU A 116 5.77 -5.18 -5.47
C LEU A 116 4.37 -5.66 -5.10
N ARG A 117 3.47 -5.72 -6.06
CA ARG A 117 2.08 -6.15 -5.86
C ARG A 117 1.76 -7.35 -6.75
N LEU A 118 1.12 -8.35 -6.18
CA LEU A 118 0.43 -9.37 -6.95
C LEU A 118 -0.90 -8.77 -7.44
N GLN A 119 -0.83 -8.20 -8.66
CA GLN A 119 -1.91 -7.42 -9.23
C GLN A 119 -3.06 -8.30 -9.67
N GLU A 120 -2.73 -9.41 -10.30
CA GLU A 120 -3.71 -10.37 -10.79
C GLU A 120 -3.18 -11.79 -10.64
N LEU A 121 -4.08 -12.67 -10.21
CA LEU A 121 -3.91 -14.11 -10.23
C LEU A 121 -5.19 -14.70 -10.76
N SER A 122 -5.16 -15.36 -11.92
CA SER A 122 -6.36 -16.00 -12.46
C SER A 122 -6.08 -17.45 -12.87
N LEU A 123 -7.04 -18.30 -12.57
CA LEU A 123 -7.05 -19.71 -12.95
C LEU A 123 -8.26 -19.99 -13.79
N ASN A 124 -8.05 -20.37 -15.03
CA ASN A 124 -9.09 -20.71 -15.99
C ASN A 124 -9.07 -22.22 -16.26
N TYR A 125 -10.24 -22.81 -16.33
CA TYR A 125 -10.43 -24.22 -16.71
C TYR A 125 -11.39 -24.33 -17.88
N ALA A 126 -10.92 -24.87 -19.00
CA ALA A 126 -11.70 -25.10 -20.20
C ALA A 126 -12.37 -26.47 -20.17
N LEU A 127 -13.68 -26.49 -20.12
CA LEU A 127 -14.51 -27.66 -20.11
C LEU A 127 -15.07 -27.93 -21.53
N LYS A 128 -14.85 -29.15 -22.01
CA LYS A 128 -15.61 -29.68 -23.16
C LYS A 128 -16.79 -30.49 -22.64
N VAL A 129 -17.98 -30.05 -22.89
CA VAL A 129 -19.20 -30.66 -22.29
C VAL A 129 -20.10 -31.21 -23.41
N PRO A 130 -19.82 -32.40 -23.94
CA PRO A 130 -20.57 -32.94 -25.09
C PRO A 130 -22.07 -33.07 -24.83
N VAL A 131 -22.47 -33.27 -23.58
CA VAL A 131 -23.90 -33.37 -23.18
C VAL A 131 -24.59 -32.00 -23.32
N LEU A 132 -23.95 -30.93 -22.86
CA LEU A 132 -24.46 -29.55 -22.97
C LEU A 132 -24.54 -29.08 -24.43
N GLN A 133 -23.63 -29.54 -25.26
CA GLN A 133 -23.67 -29.27 -26.72
C GLN A 133 -24.91 -29.85 -27.35
N ARG A 134 -25.31 -31.07 -26.98
CA ARG A 134 -26.50 -31.74 -27.55
C ARG A 134 -27.81 -31.17 -27.03
N VAL A 135 -27.84 -30.71 -25.76
CA VAL A 135 -29.09 -30.29 -25.11
C VAL A 135 -29.29 -28.77 -25.20
N LEU A 136 -28.23 -27.98 -25.09
CA LEU A 136 -28.32 -26.54 -25.02
C LEU A 136 -27.52 -25.79 -26.13
N GLY A 137 -26.88 -26.53 -27.04
CA GLY A 137 -26.07 -25.92 -28.10
C GLY A 137 -24.74 -25.33 -27.63
N VAL A 138 -24.36 -25.50 -26.34
CA VAL A 138 -23.13 -24.96 -25.77
C VAL A 138 -21.92 -25.73 -26.29
N GLN A 139 -21.07 -25.10 -27.08
CA GLN A 139 -19.88 -25.71 -27.68
C GLN A 139 -18.72 -25.83 -26.69
N SER A 140 -18.53 -24.82 -25.86
CA SER A 140 -17.49 -24.83 -24.83
C SER A 140 -17.90 -24.01 -23.61
N MET A 141 -17.34 -24.36 -22.45
CA MET A 141 -17.54 -23.65 -21.19
C MET A 141 -16.18 -23.41 -20.54
N ASN A 142 -15.95 -22.18 -20.11
CA ASN A 142 -14.77 -21.83 -19.33
C ASN A 142 -15.21 -21.35 -17.95
N ILE A 143 -14.56 -21.86 -16.93
CA ILE A 143 -14.70 -21.40 -15.54
C ILE A 143 -13.42 -20.71 -15.16
N GLN A 144 -13.52 -19.46 -14.75
CA GLN A 144 -12.36 -18.67 -14.31
C GLN A 144 -12.57 -18.16 -12.89
N VAL A 145 -11.59 -18.42 -12.05
CA VAL A 145 -11.43 -17.74 -10.75
C VAL A 145 -10.37 -16.66 -10.95
N MET A 146 -10.70 -15.44 -10.61
CA MET A 146 -9.81 -14.30 -10.73
C MET A 146 -9.71 -13.55 -9.40
N CYS A 147 -8.50 -13.25 -9.00
CA CYS A 147 -8.18 -12.51 -7.81
C CYS A 147 -7.33 -11.30 -8.18
N GLU A 148 -7.71 -10.12 -7.69
CA GLU A 148 -6.99 -8.88 -7.92
C GLU A 148 -6.49 -8.30 -6.60
N ASN A 149 -5.34 -7.66 -6.62
CA ASN A 149 -4.72 -6.98 -5.46
C ASN A 149 -4.55 -7.89 -4.24
N LEU A 150 -4.16 -9.15 -4.44
CA LEU A 150 -4.08 -10.15 -3.38
C LEU A 150 -3.04 -9.86 -2.32
N ALA A 151 -1.90 -9.36 -2.73
CA ALA A 151 -0.78 -9.10 -1.83
C ALA A 151 0.05 -7.92 -2.29
N VAL A 152 0.60 -7.19 -1.33
CA VAL A 152 1.57 -6.12 -1.56
C VAL A 152 2.75 -6.27 -0.60
N TRP A 153 3.94 -6.18 -1.16
CA TRP A 153 5.21 -6.14 -0.42
C TRP A 153 5.79 -4.74 -0.58
N ASP A 154 5.85 -4.00 0.51
CA ASP A 154 6.23 -2.59 0.52
C ASP A 154 7.04 -2.22 1.77
N SER A 155 7.59 -1.02 1.76
CA SER A 155 8.32 -0.44 2.90
C SER A 155 7.49 0.57 3.70
N VAL A 156 6.32 0.97 3.22
CA VAL A 156 5.48 1.99 3.86
C VAL A 156 4.85 1.47 5.15
N LYS A 157 4.23 0.28 5.10
CA LYS A 157 3.63 -0.45 6.23
C LYS A 157 2.49 0.25 6.98
N LEU A 158 2.11 1.44 6.59
CA LEU A 158 1.07 2.24 7.25
C LEU A 158 -0.21 2.33 6.43
N PHE A 159 -0.05 2.37 5.13
CA PHE A 159 -1.12 2.50 4.15
C PHE A 159 -0.65 1.93 2.80
N ASP A 160 -1.54 1.82 1.84
CA ASP A 160 -1.20 1.31 0.52
C ASP A 160 -0.13 2.19 -0.15
N PRO A 161 0.98 1.62 -0.65
CA PRO A 161 2.08 2.39 -1.22
C PRO A 161 1.70 3.21 -2.47
N GLU A 162 0.63 2.84 -3.17
CA GLU A 162 0.10 3.63 -4.29
C GLU A 162 -0.58 4.93 -3.81
N GLN A 163 -0.88 5.03 -2.52
CA GLN A 163 -1.44 6.21 -1.88
C GLN A 163 -0.38 7.06 -1.16
N ALA A 164 0.89 6.79 -1.37
CA ALA A 164 1.96 7.47 -0.66
C ALA A 164 1.91 9.00 -0.82
N ASN A 165 1.54 9.50 -2.00
CA ASN A 165 1.38 10.94 -2.25
C ASN A 165 0.16 11.55 -1.54
N ALA A 166 -0.87 10.75 -1.27
CA ALA A 166 -2.04 11.16 -0.50
C ALA A 166 -1.90 10.83 0.99
N CYS A 167 -0.73 10.35 1.42
CA CYS A 167 -0.42 9.97 2.79
C CYS A 167 -1.44 9.02 3.43
N GLY A 168 -2.04 8.14 2.62
CA GLY A 168 -3.03 7.16 3.06
C GLY A 168 -4.43 7.74 3.33
N GLN A 169 -4.71 8.97 2.93
CA GLN A 169 -6.04 9.59 3.09
C GLN A 169 -7.04 9.16 2.02
N ALA A 170 -6.58 8.51 0.95
CA ALA A 170 -7.45 7.97 -0.07
C ALA A 170 -8.05 6.62 0.37
N TYR A 171 -9.14 6.23 -0.28
CA TYR A 171 -9.75 4.91 -0.03
C TYR A 171 -8.78 3.79 -0.40
N PRO A 172 -8.54 2.79 0.46
CA PRO A 172 -7.59 1.72 0.19
C PRO A 172 -8.04 0.87 -0.99
N LEU A 173 -7.07 0.36 -1.76
CA LEU A 173 -7.32 -0.57 -2.86
C LEU A 173 -7.80 -1.92 -2.28
N PRO A 174 -9.06 -2.34 -2.56
CA PRO A 174 -9.55 -3.60 -2.05
C PRO A 174 -8.97 -4.79 -2.82
N ALA A 175 -8.79 -5.90 -2.15
CA ALA A 175 -8.68 -7.19 -2.83
C ALA A 175 -10.04 -7.57 -3.42
N ARG A 176 -10.05 -8.09 -4.64
CA ARG A 176 -11.24 -8.56 -5.32
C ARG A 176 -11.11 -10.03 -5.65
N TYR A 177 -12.22 -10.73 -5.49
CA TYR A 177 -12.35 -12.14 -5.89
C TYR A 177 -13.56 -12.26 -6.80
N SER A 178 -13.38 -12.85 -7.96
CA SER A 178 -14.47 -13.06 -8.91
C SER A 178 -14.46 -14.49 -9.44
N LEU A 179 -15.65 -15.05 -9.61
CA LEU A 179 -15.90 -16.29 -10.31
C LEU A 179 -16.63 -15.93 -11.60
N GLN A 180 -16.08 -16.36 -12.73
CA GLN A 180 -16.61 -16.05 -14.04
C GLN A 180 -16.93 -17.35 -14.78
N LEU A 181 -18.04 -17.38 -15.45
CA LEU A 181 -18.49 -18.49 -16.28
C LEU A 181 -18.72 -17.97 -17.70
N TYR A 182 -17.98 -18.51 -18.65
CA TYR A 182 -18.11 -18.19 -20.06
C TYR A 182 -18.72 -19.37 -20.79
N LEU A 183 -19.83 -19.13 -21.48
CA LEU A 183 -20.50 -20.10 -22.33
C LEU A 183 -20.37 -19.64 -23.77
N ASN A 184 -19.93 -20.54 -24.64
CA ASN A 184 -19.86 -20.32 -26.09
C ASN A 184 -20.84 -21.25 -26.77
N PHE A 185 -21.75 -20.69 -27.57
CA PHE A 185 -22.84 -21.38 -28.29
C PHE A 185 -22.49 -21.60 -29.75
#